data_1953270d13b2c7d014416f875e3d4f60
#
_entry.id   1953270d13b2c7d014416f875e3d4f60
#
_cell.length_a   1.000
_cell.length_b   1.000
_cell.length_c   1.000
_cell.angle_alpha   90.00
_cell.angle_beta   90.00
_cell.angle_gamma   90.00
#
_symmetry.space_group_name_H-M   'P 1'
#
loop_
_entity.id
_entity.type
_entity.pdbx_description
1 polymer ?
#
loop_
_entity_poly.entity_id
_entity_poly.type
_entity_poly.pdbx_seq_one_letter_code
_entity_poly.pdbx_strand_id
1 'polypeptide(L)'
;MQWAGVDSTITRNWPTDYTNDFATRGLWTEMMKEEKGIPVDLALAFHSDAGIALADSTIGTLAIYTLRADNERKFKDGRDRIISRLLCDYVQTQVVRDIRQHYNPTWNRRGLWDKSYSECRTAGVPAMILELLSHQNFNDMKLGLDPSFRFSVSRAVYKGILKTLSQYYNKPYTVQPLPVHAFSATLSEDGSKVILEWKPTQDMDEPTARSIGYIVRTRIDDEAFDDGIETLDERLEIPIRKGHIYSFKVEAFNEGGKSFPSEVLSVGIPRGTAKGKILIVNNFTKVSAPAWIEGTTYAGFDAKFDSGVPYIKDISYVGENYEFNPESEYVDDNYPGFGASYDDKAGLVVAGNTFDFVYGRGRIYLKHGYSFQSSSAEAFGGEEAPDNLFAVELICGKQGGEKFPIFTTALTEKIAQLTSRGTNILISGSNIASEAEDKDFCSRVLGYAMSSPNASGSGLIGPFRYSSSINSAIYCIERPDGLKPSDSHGRIWLRYNGRGLGAAIYSNMDTYKTVSIGIPIETIISSNDREALLLSILEFFEGQEESPQLKH
;
A
#
# COMPACT_ATOMS: atom_id res chain seq x y z
N MET A 1 12.55 -25.20 -1.85
CA MET A 1 12.30 -26.56 -1.32
C MET A 1 13.51 -27.18 -0.62
N GLN A 2 14.69 -27.28 -1.22
CA GLN A 2 15.90 -27.80 -0.55
C GLN A 2 16.22 -27.09 0.77
N TRP A 3 16.19 -25.76 0.79
CA TRP A 3 16.38 -24.95 2.00
C TRP A 3 15.32 -25.20 3.09
N ALA A 4 14.15 -25.74 2.70
CA ALA A 4 13.11 -26.17 3.62
C ALA A 4 13.26 -27.65 4.04
N GLY A 5 14.38 -28.30 3.71
CA GLY A 5 14.67 -29.69 4.10
C GLY A 5 13.96 -30.75 3.26
N VAL A 6 13.46 -30.39 2.06
CA VAL A 6 12.87 -31.38 1.14
C VAL A 6 13.97 -32.25 0.53
N ASP A 7 13.74 -33.57 0.53
CA ASP A 7 14.70 -34.57 0.07
C ASP A 7 15.14 -34.34 -1.39
N SER A 8 16.41 -34.65 -1.66
CA SER A 8 17.01 -34.50 -3.00
C SER A 8 16.39 -35.42 -4.05
N THR A 9 15.79 -36.55 -3.65
CA THR A 9 15.04 -37.43 -4.55
C THR A 9 13.80 -36.78 -5.13
N ILE A 10 13.27 -35.74 -4.48
CA ILE A 10 12.17 -34.91 -4.97
C ILE A 10 12.70 -33.73 -5.73
N THR A 11 13.73 -33.04 -5.21
CA THR A 11 14.16 -31.73 -5.68
C THR A 11 15.23 -31.75 -6.76
N ARG A 12 15.88 -32.90 -7.01
CA ARG A 12 16.98 -33.05 -7.99
C ARG A 12 16.84 -34.32 -8.85
N ASN A 13 15.61 -34.67 -9.20
CA ASN A 13 15.35 -35.93 -9.93
C ASN A 13 15.48 -35.77 -11.47
N TRP A 14 15.63 -34.54 -11.98
CA TRP A 14 15.74 -34.24 -13.40
C TRP A 14 17.05 -33.52 -13.72
N PRO A 15 17.49 -33.61 -15.00
CA PRO A 15 18.81 -33.06 -15.41
C PRO A 15 18.95 -31.55 -15.33
N THR A 16 17.84 -30.80 -15.40
CA THR A 16 17.87 -29.34 -15.42
C THR A 16 17.13 -28.74 -14.24
N ASP A 17 17.59 -27.61 -13.76
CA ASP A 17 16.93 -26.87 -12.68
C ASP A 17 15.53 -26.41 -13.07
N TYR A 18 15.33 -26.03 -14.32
CA TYR A 18 14.01 -25.68 -14.85
C TYR A 18 13.01 -26.84 -14.72
N THR A 19 13.40 -28.07 -15.10
CA THR A 19 12.54 -29.24 -14.97
C THR A 19 12.31 -29.59 -13.50
N ASN A 20 13.36 -29.50 -12.67
CA ASN A 20 13.23 -29.75 -11.24
C ASN A 20 12.26 -28.76 -10.58
N ASP A 21 12.26 -27.48 -10.98
CA ASP A 21 11.37 -26.47 -10.42
C ASP A 21 9.88 -26.84 -10.58
N PHE A 22 9.40 -27.00 -11.80
CA PHE A 22 7.96 -27.26 -12.01
C PHE A 22 7.54 -28.68 -11.63
N ALA A 23 8.43 -29.68 -11.78
CA ALA A 23 8.11 -31.07 -11.48
C ALA A 23 7.99 -31.34 -9.97
N THR A 24 8.79 -30.65 -9.15
CA THR A 24 8.82 -30.89 -7.70
C THR A 24 7.62 -30.30 -6.95
N ARG A 25 6.95 -29.29 -7.49
CA ARG A 25 5.85 -28.59 -6.82
C ARG A 25 4.71 -29.54 -6.45
N GLY A 26 4.21 -30.32 -7.41
CA GLY A 26 3.15 -31.30 -7.18
C GLY A 26 3.61 -32.45 -6.29
N LEU A 27 4.82 -32.99 -6.50
CA LEU A 27 5.40 -34.07 -5.67
C LEU A 27 5.58 -33.61 -4.21
N TRP A 28 5.97 -32.39 -3.99
CA TRP A 28 6.06 -31.84 -2.64
C TRP A 28 4.70 -31.79 -1.94
N THR A 29 3.66 -31.38 -2.66
CA THR A 29 2.28 -31.38 -2.13
C THR A 29 1.85 -32.80 -1.74
N GLU A 30 2.12 -33.79 -2.59
CA GLU A 30 1.82 -35.20 -2.30
C GLU A 30 2.60 -35.71 -1.07
N MET A 31 3.90 -35.41 -1.00
CA MET A 31 4.74 -35.76 0.15
C MET A 31 4.23 -35.15 1.47
N MET A 32 3.85 -33.87 1.46
CA MET A 32 3.32 -33.19 2.64
C MET A 32 2.05 -33.88 3.16
N LYS A 33 1.19 -34.33 2.26
CA LYS A 33 -0.03 -35.07 2.60
C LYS A 33 0.26 -36.48 3.07
N GLU A 34 0.96 -37.25 2.25
CA GLU A 34 1.09 -38.71 2.45
C GLU A 34 2.14 -39.10 3.52
N GLU A 35 3.28 -38.38 3.56
CA GLU A 35 4.38 -38.69 4.46
C GLU A 35 4.39 -37.84 5.74
N LYS A 36 3.99 -36.58 5.65
CA LYS A 36 3.99 -35.65 6.80
C LYS A 36 2.64 -35.55 7.49
N GLY A 37 1.58 -36.15 6.93
CA GLY A 37 0.24 -36.16 7.50
C GLY A 37 -0.42 -34.75 7.55
N ILE A 38 0.03 -33.81 6.71
CA ILE A 38 -0.57 -32.49 6.64
C ILE A 38 -1.90 -32.61 5.88
N PRO A 39 -3.02 -32.13 6.44
CA PRO A 39 -4.33 -32.21 5.79
C PRO A 39 -4.44 -31.23 4.63
N VAL A 40 -3.93 -31.58 3.46
CA VAL A 40 -4.00 -30.77 2.25
C VAL A 40 -5.28 -31.10 1.49
N ASP A 41 -6.17 -30.12 1.31
CA ASP A 41 -7.42 -30.28 0.57
C ASP A 41 -7.26 -30.09 -0.94
N LEU A 42 -6.46 -29.08 -1.34
CA LEU A 42 -6.24 -28.69 -2.73
C LEU A 42 -4.87 -28.05 -2.93
N ALA A 43 -4.44 -27.93 -4.17
CA ALA A 43 -3.24 -27.21 -4.57
C ALA A 43 -3.57 -26.17 -5.67
N LEU A 44 -2.97 -25.00 -5.59
CA LEU A 44 -3.07 -23.95 -6.59
C LEU A 44 -1.67 -23.48 -6.96
N ALA A 45 -1.32 -23.60 -8.25
CA ALA A 45 -0.15 -23.00 -8.84
C ALA A 45 -0.56 -21.66 -9.50
N PHE A 46 0.03 -20.57 -9.03
CA PHE A 46 -0.26 -19.24 -9.50
C PHE A 46 0.85 -18.78 -10.46
N HIS A 47 0.47 -18.50 -11.70
CA HIS A 47 1.38 -18.18 -12.79
C HIS A 47 0.98 -16.90 -13.51
N SER A 48 1.93 -16.32 -14.24
CA SER A 48 1.70 -15.46 -15.39
C SER A 48 2.11 -16.21 -16.66
N ASP A 49 1.33 -16.07 -17.72
CA ASP A 49 1.56 -16.70 -19.02
C ASP A 49 2.45 -15.81 -19.90
N ALA A 50 3.11 -16.42 -20.91
CA ALA A 50 3.68 -15.73 -22.04
C ALA A 50 2.62 -15.67 -23.14
N GLY A 51 2.40 -14.52 -23.73
CA GLY A 51 1.46 -14.39 -24.84
C GLY A 51 1.23 -12.96 -25.26
N ILE A 52 1.11 -12.79 -26.56
CA ILE A 52 0.93 -11.49 -27.19
C ILE A 52 -0.46 -11.41 -27.79
N ALA A 53 -1.16 -10.30 -27.56
CA ALA A 53 -2.32 -9.95 -28.35
C ALA A 53 -1.94 -8.88 -29.36
N LEU A 54 -2.42 -9.04 -30.59
CA LEU A 54 -2.35 -7.98 -31.58
C LEU A 54 -3.28 -6.85 -31.15
N ALA A 55 -2.76 -5.61 -31.18
CA ALA A 55 -3.44 -4.41 -30.76
C ALA A 55 -3.90 -4.44 -29.27
N ASP A 56 -4.37 -3.37 -28.74
CA ASP A 56 -4.73 -3.02 -27.35
C ASP A 56 -5.61 -4.00 -26.54
N SER A 57 -5.64 -5.28 -26.90
CA SER A 57 -6.43 -6.29 -26.19
C SER A 57 -5.62 -6.97 -25.08
N THR A 58 -6.32 -7.37 -24.02
CA THR A 58 -5.75 -8.18 -22.95
C THR A 58 -5.66 -9.66 -23.36
N ILE A 59 -4.66 -10.38 -22.85
CA ILE A 59 -4.61 -11.84 -22.95
C ILE A 59 -5.60 -12.45 -21.96
N GLY A 60 -5.63 -11.97 -20.73
CA GLY A 60 -6.58 -12.39 -19.72
C GLY A 60 -6.27 -13.72 -19.04
N THR A 61 -7.27 -14.28 -18.37
CA THR A 61 -7.11 -15.37 -17.41
C THR A 61 -7.43 -16.75 -17.99
N LEU A 62 -6.47 -17.69 -17.87
CA LEU A 62 -6.60 -19.12 -18.20
C LEU A 62 -6.55 -19.94 -16.91
N ALA A 63 -7.31 -21.04 -16.85
CA ALA A 63 -7.21 -22.03 -15.80
C ALA A 63 -6.98 -23.44 -16.37
N ILE A 64 -6.09 -24.19 -15.76
CA ILE A 64 -5.66 -25.51 -16.24
C ILE A 64 -5.84 -26.54 -15.14
N TYR A 65 -6.37 -27.70 -15.50
CA TYR A 65 -6.57 -28.86 -14.61
C TYR A 65 -6.21 -30.15 -15.33
N THR A 66 -6.23 -31.28 -14.63
CA THR A 66 -5.99 -32.61 -15.20
C THR A 66 -7.04 -33.59 -14.70
N LEU A 67 -7.82 -34.16 -15.62
CA LEU A 67 -8.81 -35.22 -15.31
C LEU A 67 -8.19 -36.61 -15.18
N ARG A 68 -6.96 -36.82 -15.65
CA ARG A 68 -6.29 -38.12 -15.62
C ARG A 68 -4.82 -37.97 -15.27
N ALA A 69 -4.34 -38.84 -14.36
CA ALA A 69 -2.93 -39.07 -14.11
C ALA A 69 -2.68 -40.58 -14.19
N ASP A 70 -1.65 -41.00 -14.94
CA ASP A 70 -1.32 -42.39 -15.16
C ASP A 70 -2.53 -43.22 -15.66
N ASN A 71 -3.33 -42.64 -16.53
CA ASN A 71 -4.61 -43.17 -17.04
C ASN A 71 -5.75 -43.26 -16.02
N GLU A 72 -5.53 -42.93 -14.75
CA GLU A 72 -6.53 -42.96 -13.70
C GLU A 72 -7.29 -41.66 -13.59
N ARG A 73 -8.62 -41.73 -13.39
CA ARG A 73 -9.50 -40.59 -13.15
C ARG A 73 -9.65 -40.22 -11.68
N LYS A 74 -9.13 -41.04 -10.79
CA LYS A 74 -9.23 -40.86 -9.35
C LYS A 74 -7.88 -40.57 -8.72
N PHE A 75 -7.91 -39.84 -7.62
CA PHE A 75 -6.79 -39.77 -6.70
C PHE A 75 -6.62 -41.05 -5.92
N LYS A 76 -5.47 -41.26 -5.24
CA LYS A 76 -5.20 -42.43 -4.41
C LYS A 76 -6.24 -42.65 -3.30
N ASP A 77 -6.84 -41.56 -2.79
CA ASP A 77 -7.90 -41.58 -1.78
C ASP A 77 -9.29 -41.88 -2.34
N GLY A 78 -9.42 -42.14 -3.64
CA GLY A 78 -10.67 -42.52 -4.31
C GLY A 78 -11.50 -41.34 -4.82
N ARG A 79 -11.14 -40.10 -4.50
CA ARG A 79 -11.85 -38.89 -5.03
C ARG A 79 -11.70 -38.78 -6.54
N ASP A 80 -12.75 -38.34 -7.23
CA ASP A 80 -12.71 -38.08 -8.68
C ASP A 80 -11.96 -36.78 -8.99
N ARG A 81 -11.10 -36.79 -9.99
CA ARG A 81 -10.32 -35.64 -10.44
C ARG A 81 -11.19 -34.51 -11.06
N ILE A 82 -12.49 -34.77 -11.29
CA ILE A 82 -13.43 -33.74 -11.74
C ILE A 82 -13.50 -32.54 -10.78
N ILE A 83 -13.15 -32.71 -9.51
CA ILE A 83 -13.07 -31.63 -8.52
C ILE A 83 -12.02 -30.59 -8.93
N SER A 84 -10.93 -30.97 -9.60
CA SER A 84 -9.94 -30.03 -10.13
C SER A 84 -10.54 -29.09 -11.18
N ARG A 85 -11.46 -29.61 -12.03
CA ARG A 85 -12.21 -28.78 -12.98
C ARG A 85 -13.15 -27.81 -12.26
N LEU A 86 -13.83 -28.28 -11.21
CA LEU A 86 -14.71 -27.45 -10.40
C LEU A 86 -13.92 -26.29 -9.74
N LEU A 87 -12.75 -26.58 -9.17
CA LEU A 87 -11.84 -25.58 -8.63
C LEU A 87 -11.45 -24.53 -9.68
N CYS A 88 -11.04 -24.95 -10.88
CA CYS A 88 -10.74 -24.05 -11.98
C CYS A 88 -11.91 -23.14 -12.34
N ASP A 89 -13.11 -23.72 -12.45
CA ASP A 89 -14.29 -22.96 -12.86
C ASP A 89 -14.70 -21.92 -11.82
N TYR A 90 -14.73 -22.26 -10.54
CA TYR A 90 -15.06 -21.30 -9.49
C TYR A 90 -14.01 -20.19 -9.34
N VAL A 91 -12.72 -20.56 -9.34
CA VAL A 91 -11.64 -19.58 -9.19
C VAL A 91 -11.61 -18.63 -10.40
N GLN A 92 -11.57 -19.17 -11.64
CA GLN A 92 -11.53 -18.34 -12.84
C GLN A 92 -12.77 -17.46 -12.98
N THR A 93 -13.96 -18.00 -12.69
CA THR A 93 -15.22 -17.24 -12.76
C THR A 93 -15.20 -16.06 -11.79
N GLN A 94 -14.73 -16.30 -10.55
CA GLN A 94 -14.65 -15.24 -9.56
C GLN A 94 -13.62 -14.18 -9.94
N VAL A 95 -12.42 -14.60 -10.34
CA VAL A 95 -11.34 -13.69 -10.76
C VAL A 95 -11.77 -12.81 -11.94
N VAL A 96 -12.31 -13.42 -12.99
CA VAL A 96 -12.74 -12.67 -14.19
C VAL A 96 -13.91 -11.74 -13.88
N ARG A 97 -14.87 -12.17 -13.04
CA ARG A 97 -15.98 -11.33 -12.60
C ARG A 97 -15.48 -10.09 -11.88
N ASP A 98 -14.62 -10.26 -10.86
CA ASP A 98 -14.15 -9.15 -10.04
C ASP A 98 -13.26 -8.19 -10.85
N ILE A 99 -12.42 -8.71 -11.75
CA ILE A 99 -11.64 -7.87 -12.67
C ILE A 99 -12.55 -7.06 -13.61
N ARG A 100 -13.56 -7.68 -14.19
CA ARG A 100 -14.51 -6.98 -15.08
C ARG A 100 -15.30 -5.90 -14.36
N GLN A 101 -15.62 -6.11 -13.12
CA GLN A 101 -16.41 -5.17 -12.33
C GLN A 101 -15.61 -3.94 -11.90
N HIS A 102 -14.33 -4.11 -11.53
CA HIS A 102 -13.55 -3.07 -10.86
C HIS A 102 -12.41 -2.47 -11.68
N TYR A 103 -11.95 -3.16 -12.73
CA TYR A 103 -10.74 -2.76 -13.47
C TYR A 103 -10.94 -2.69 -14.98
N ASN A 104 -11.36 -3.78 -15.60
CA ASN A 104 -11.50 -3.86 -17.06
C ASN A 104 -12.74 -4.67 -17.46
N PRO A 105 -13.84 -4.03 -17.88
CA PRO A 105 -15.09 -4.73 -18.22
C PRO A 105 -14.95 -5.69 -19.41
N THR A 106 -13.91 -5.55 -20.21
CA THR A 106 -13.62 -6.41 -21.38
C THR A 106 -12.57 -7.48 -21.09
N TRP A 107 -12.17 -7.67 -19.82
CA TRP A 107 -11.16 -8.67 -19.43
C TRP A 107 -11.47 -10.04 -20.02
N ASN A 108 -10.49 -10.65 -20.69
CA ASN A 108 -10.69 -11.89 -21.41
C ASN A 108 -10.71 -13.10 -20.45
N ARG A 109 -11.83 -13.85 -20.48
CA ARG A 109 -11.92 -15.18 -19.89
C ARG A 109 -11.48 -16.22 -20.93
N ARG A 110 -10.30 -16.79 -20.75
CA ARG A 110 -9.80 -17.89 -21.58
C ARG A 110 -10.48 -19.22 -21.19
N GLY A 111 -10.17 -20.29 -21.91
CA GLY A 111 -10.78 -21.59 -21.64
C GLY A 111 -10.39 -22.23 -20.31
N LEU A 112 -11.08 -23.30 -19.97
CA LEU A 112 -10.66 -24.26 -18.95
C LEU A 112 -9.96 -25.42 -19.67
N TRP A 113 -8.65 -25.59 -19.45
CA TRP A 113 -7.86 -26.59 -20.19
C TRP A 113 -7.63 -27.86 -19.39
N ASP A 114 -8.07 -29.00 -19.94
CA ASP A 114 -7.68 -30.33 -19.43
C ASP A 114 -6.32 -30.70 -20.06
N LYS A 115 -5.24 -30.49 -19.29
CA LYS A 115 -3.87 -30.72 -19.74
C LYS A 115 -3.04 -31.38 -18.65
N SER A 116 -2.21 -32.35 -19.03
CA SER A 116 -1.38 -33.14 -18.13
C SER A 116 -0.10 -32.40 -17.71
N TYR A 117 -0.25 -31.19 -17.14
CA TYR A 117 0.88 -30.48 -16.54
C TYR A 117 1.26 -31.09 -15.19
N SER A 118 2.54 -31.04 -14.85
CA SER A 118 3.10 -31.69 -13.67
C SER A 118 2.40 -31.24 -12.38
N GLU A 119 2.22 -29.95 -12.17
CA GLU A 119 1.60 -29.38 -10.98
C GLU A 119 0.17 -29.87 -10.73
N CYS A 120 -0.61 -30.12 -11.81
CA CYS A 120 -1.96 -30.68 -11.69
C CYS A 120 -1.95 -32.20 -11.60
N ARG A 121 -0.98 -32.88 -12.25
CA ARG A 121 -0.94 -34.33 -12.33
C ARG A 121 -0.44 -34.97 -11.04
N THR A 122 0.65 -34.43 -10.45
CA THR A 122 1.40 -35.06 -9.37
C THR A 122 1.06 -34.58 -7.96
N ALA A 123 0.13 -33.65 -7.82
CA ALA A 123 -0.20 -33.05 -6.52
C ALA A 123 -0.88 -34.00 -5.51
N GLY A 124 -1.43 -35.14 -5.96
CA GLY A 124 -2.15 -36.08 -5.10
C GLY A 124 -3.48 -35.57 -4.50
N VAL A 125 -3.83 -34.33 -4.78
CA VAL A 125 -5.06 -33.63 -4.36
C VAL A 125 -5.66 -32.87 -5.55
N PRO A 126 -6.91 -32.38 -5.47
CA PRO A 126 -7.46 -31.46 -6.45
C PRO A 126 -6.51 -30.29 -6.67
N ALA A 127 -6.12 -30.07 -7.93
CA ALA A 127 -5.10 -29.09 -8.26
C ALA A 127 -5.46 -28.28 -9.51
N MET A 128 -5.01 -27.04 -9.55
CA MET A 128 -5.14 -26.16 -10.71
C MET A 128 -3.88 -25.34 -10.92
N ILE A 129 -3.68 -24.91 -12.18
CA ILE A 129 -2.81 -23.80 -12.53
C ILE A 129 -3.70 -22.64 -12.92
N LEU A 130 -3.44 -21.48 -12.36
CA LEU A 130 -4.06 -20.21 -12.73
C LEU A 130 -3.03 -19.36 -13.46
N GLU A 131 -3.19 -19.22 -14.78
CA GLU A 131 -2.48 -18.22 -15.56
C GLU A 131 -3.29 -16.93 -15.50
N LEU A 132 -2.95 -16.05 -14.58
CA LEU A 132 -3.76 -14.86 -14.30
C LEU A 132 -3.83 -13.92 -15.51
N LEU A 133 -2.67 -13.64 -16.10
CA LEU A 133 -2.44 -12.64 -17.14
C LEU A 133 -1.16 -12.96 -17.91
N SER A 134 -0.88 -12.24 -18.98
CA SER A 134 0.39 -12.36 -19.68
C SER A 134 1.38 -11.28 -19.27
N HIS A 135 2.57 -11.72 -18.82
CA HIS A 135 3.68 -10.80 -18.52
C HIS A 135 4.31 -10.19 -19.79
N GLN A 136 3.93 -10.65 -20.98
CA GLN A 136 4.34 -10.07 -22.26
C GLN A 136 3.31 -9.08 -22.84
N ASN A 137 2.12 -9.00 -22.26
CA ASN A 137 1.08 -8.08 -22.72
C ASN A 137 1.07 -6.81 -21.86
N PHE A 138 1.18 -5.64 -22.50
CA PHE A 138 1.27 -4.37 -21.78
C PHE A 138 0.01 -4.02 -21.02
N ASN A 139 -1.18 -4.26 -21.59
CA ASN A 139 -2.44 -3.98 -20.93
C ASN A 139 -2.69 -4.90 -19.72
N ASP A 140 -2.26 -6.15 -19.79
CA ASP A 140 -2.27 -7.07 -18.67
C ASP A 140 -1.33 -6.58 -17.56
N MET A 141 -0.11 -6.15 -17.91
CA MET A 141 0.91 -5.75 -16.95
C MET A 141 0.67 -4.37 -16.33
N LYS A 142 -0.02 -3.45 -16.99
CA LYS A 142 -0.52 -2.20 -16.36
C LYS A 142 -1.35 -2.50 -15.10
N LEU A 143 -2.14 -3.58 -15.14
CA LEU A 143 -2.88 -4.08 -13.96
C LEU A 143 -2.00 -4.98 -13.09
N GLY A 144 -1.23 -5.88 -13.68
CA GLY A 144 -0.41 -6.85 -12.95
C GLY A 144 0.61 -6.24 -11.97
N LEU A 145 1.05 -5.01 -12.22
CA LEU A 145 1.93 -4.26 -11.31
C LEU A 145 1.18 -3.35 -10.32
N ASP A 146 -0.15 -3.22 -10.42
CA ASP A 146 -0.95 -2.43 -9.47
C ASP A 146 -1.20 -3.23 -8.17
N PRO A 147 -0.73 -2.76 -7.00
CA PRO A 147 -0.96 -3.44 -5.72
C PRO A 147 -2.45 -3.61 -5.39
N SER A 148 -3.32 -2.67 -5.77
CA SER A 148 -4.77 -2.75 -5.56
C SER A 148 -5.38 -3.88 -6.39
N PHE A 149 -4.95 -4.04 -7.63
CA PHE A 149 -5.35 -5.15 -8.48
C PHE A 149 -4.91 -6.50 -7.90
N ARG A 150 -3.65 -6.58 -7.45
CA ARG A 150 -3.10 -7.80 -6.82
C ARG A 150 -3.90 -8.20 -5.58
N PHE A 151 -4.28 -7.24 -4.73
CA PHE A 151 -5.16 -7.49 -3.58
C PHE A 151 -6.52 -8.04 -4.02
N SER A 152 -7.18 -7.39 -4.98
CA SER A 152 -8.50 -7.78 -5.48
C SER A 152 -8.49 -9.17 -6.12
N VAL A 153 -7.48 -9.49 -6.92
CA VAL A 153 -7.31 -10.82 -7.52
C VAL A 153 -7.04 -11.89 -6.46
N SER A 154 -6.18 -11.62 -5.48
CA SER A 154 -5.91 -12.55 -4.38
C SER A 154 -7.18 -12.85 -3.58
N ARG A 155 -8.00 -11.83 -3.32
CA ARG A 155 -9.30 -11.98 -2.68
C ARG A 155 -10.29 -12.76 -3.56
N ALA A 156 -10.28 -12.56 -4.88
CA ALA A 156 -11.11 -13.30 -5.81
C ALA A 156 -10.73 -14.80 -5.86
N VAL A 157 -9.44 -15.10 -5.88
CA VAL A 157 -8.93 -16.50 -5.78
C VAL A 157 -9.39 -17.14 -4.47
N TYR A 158 -9.21 -16.46 -3.35
CA TYR A 158 -9.67 -16.90 -2.02
C TYR A 158 -11.19 -17.20 -2.02
N LYS A 159 -12.03 -16.30 -2.55
CA LYS A 159 -13.48 -16.53 -2.68
C LYS A 159 -13.78 -17.75 -3.56
N GLY A 160 -13.07 -17.94 -4.67
CA GLY A 160 -13.22 -19.10 -5.56
C GLY A 160 -12.87 -20.42 -4.87
N ILE A 161 -11.81 -20.43 -4.06
CA ILE A 161 -11.40 -21.58 -3.23
C ILE A 161 -12.49 -21.89 -2.19
N LEU A 162 -12.98 -20.91 -1.45
CA LEU A 162 -14.04 -21.09 -0.47
C LEU A 162 -15.32 -21.68 -1.09
N LYS A 163 -15.73 -21.20 -2.27
CA LYS A 163 -16.87 -21.76 -3.02
C LYS A 163 -16.65 -23.21 -3.40
N THR A 164 -15.43 -23.55 -3.84
CA THR A 164 -15.07 -24.94 -4.16
C THR A 164 -15.17 -25.84 -2.94
N LEU A 165 -14.58 -25.45 -1.82
CA LEU A 165 -14.59 -26.23 -0.58
C LEU A 165 -16.01 -26.33 0.00
N SER A 166 -16.80 -25.26 -0.07
CA SER A 166 -18.21 -25.24 0.34
C SER A 166 -19.03 -26.28 -0.43
N GLN A 167 -18.92 -26.27 -1.75
CA GLN A 167 -19.58 -27.25 -2.62
C GLN A 167 -19.11 -28.68 -2.32
N TYR A 168 -17.79 -28.85 -2.17
CA TYR A 168 -17.19 -30.17 -1.95
C TYR A 168 -17.56 -30.79 -0.61
N TYR A 169 -17.54 -30.01 0.47
CA TYR A 169 -17.87 -30.47 1.81
C TYR A 169 -19.34 -30.30 2.19
N ASN A 170 -20.15 -29.72 1.30
CA ASN A 170 -21.54 -29.36 1.57
C ASN A 170 -21.68 -28.53 2.88
N LYS A 171 -20.84 -27.51 3.03
CA LYS A 171 -20.82 -26.61 4.19
C LYS A 171 -20.93 -25.16 3.73
N PRO A 172 -21.61 -24.28 4.46
CA PRO A 172 -21.59 -22.85 4.16
C PRO A 172 -20.17 -22.32 4.29
N TYR A 173 -19.90 -21.18 3.64
CA TYR A 173 -18.64 -20.45 3.79
C TYR A 173 -18.95 -19.01 4.19
N THR A 174 -17.98 -18.40 4.85
CA THR A 174 -17.97 -16.97 5.19
C THR A 174 -16.67 -16.38 4.70
N VAL A 175 -16.75 -15.25 4.00
CA VAL A 175 -15.56 -14.52 3.54
C VAL A 175 -15.13 -13.57 4.65
N GLN A 176 -13.82 -13.48 4.91
CA GLN A 176 -13.27 -12.53 5.87
C GLN A 176 -13.63 -11.08 5.51
N PRO A 177 -13.77 -10.17 6.50
CA PRO A 177 -14.13 -8.77 6.25
C PRO A 177 -13.05 -8.01 5.47
N LEU A 178 -13.41 -6.83 4.96
CA LEU A 178 -12.46 -5.82 4.52
C LEU A 178 -11.90 -5.05 5.72
N PRO A 179 -10.71 -4.40 5.59
CA PRO A 179 -10.17 -3.52 6.62
C PRO A 179 -11.14 -2.41 6.99
N VAL A 180 -11.11 -1.97 8.24
CA VAL A 180 -11.88 -0.80 8.67
C VAL A 180 -11.38 0.48 8.00
N HIS A 181 -12.21 1.51 7.98
CA HIS A 181 -11.86 2.83 7.46
C HIS A 181 -12.27 3.94 8.44
N ALA A 182 -12.01 5.19 8.11
CA ALA A 182 -12.29 6.37 8.95
C ALA A 182 -11.78 6.18 10.40
N PHE A 183 -10.53 5.70 10.55
CA PHE A 183 -9.94 5.45 11.86
C PHE A 183 -9.44 6.74 12.51
N SER A 184 -9.75 6.95 13.79
CA SER A 184 -9.24 8.05 14.60
C SER A 184 -8.76 7.57 15.98
N ALA A 185 -7.79 8.28 16.53
CA ALA A 185 -7.22 8.08 17.87
C ALA A 185 -7.08 9.44 18.56
N THR A 186 -8.06 9.77 19.41
CA THR A 186 -8.17 11.07 20.06
C THR A 186 -7.94 10.97 21.57
N LEU A 187 -7.35 12.00 22.14
CA LEU A 187 -7.13 12.07 23.59
C LEU A 187 -8.40 12.53 24.30
N SER A 188 -8.77 11.88 25.43
CA SER A 188 -9.80 12.40 26.33
C SER A 188 -9.40 13.78 26.88
N GLU A 189 -10.38 14.58 27.29
CA GLU A 189 -10.14 15.95 27.80
C GLU A 189 -9.16 15.97 28.99
N ASP A 190 -9.27 14.99 29.89
CA ASP A 190 -8.38 14.84 31.05
C ASP A 190 -7.03 14.20 30.74
N GLY A 191 -6.86 13.70 29.49
CA GLY A 191 -5.65 13.02 29.05
C GLY A 191 -5.41 11.66 29.69
N SER A 192 -6.40 11.04 30.34
CA SER A 192 -6.26 9.74 31.01
C SER A 192 -6.41 8.55 30.06
N LYS A 193 -7.03 8.74 28.92
CA LYS A 193 -7.35 7.69 27.94
C LYS A 193 -7.21 8.21 26.52
N VAL A 194 -7.09 7.25 25.59
CA VAL A 194 -7.35 7.45 24.15
C VAL A 194 -8.74 6.91 23.83
N ILE A 195 -9.42 7.61 22.94
CA ILE A 195 -10.68 7.21 22.34
C ILE A 195 -10.36 6.82 20.90
N LEU A 196 -10.60 5.56 20.57
CA LEU A 196 -10.41 5.00 19.23
C LEU A 196 -11.78 4.83 18.60
N GLU A 197 -11.94 5.31 17.36
CA GLU A 197 -13.18 5.19 16.59
C GLU A 197 -12.84 4.81 15.15
N TRP A 198 -13.69 3.98 14.53
CA TRP A 198 -13.53 3.49 13.16
C TRP A 198 -14.88 3.12 12.56
N LYS A 199 -14.91 2.84 11.26
CA LYS A 199 -16.10 2.33 10.57
C LYS A 199 -15.82 1.02 9.85
N PRO A 200 -16.79 0.09 9.81
CA PRO A 200 -16.69 -1.13 9.04
C PRO A 200 -16.76 -0.84 7.54
N THR A 201 -15.92 -1.49 6.75
CA THR A 201 -16.00 -1.44 5.30
C THR A 201 -16.96 -2.51 4.80
N GLN A 202 -18.01 -2.08 4.10
CA GLN A 202 -18.96 -2.99 3.47
C GLN A 202 -18.39 -3.53 2.16
N ASP A 203 -18.35 -4.87 2.01
CA ASP A 203 -18.07 -5.51 0.73
C ASP A 203 -19.38 -5.66 -0.06
N MET A 204 -19.57 -4.81 -1.07
CA MET A 204 -20.81 -4.80 -1.88
C MET A 204 -20.94 -6.06 -2.74
N ASP A 205 -19.86 -6.78 -3.00
CA ASP A 205 -19.81 -7.95 -3.85
C ASP A 205 -19.92 -9.27 -3.07
N GLU A 206 -19.75 -9.20 -1.73
CA GLU A 206 -19.72 -10.39 -0.89
C GLU A 206 -20.45 -10.16 0.45
N PRO A 207 -21.77 -10.41 0.48
CA PRO A 207 -22.58 -10.16 1.68
C PRO A 207 -22.14 -10.95 2.93
N THR A 208 -21.43 -12.08 2.75
CA THR A 208 -20.92 -12.88 3.87
C THR A 208 -19.73 -12.23 4.58
N ALA A 209 -19.08 -11.23 3.95
CA ALA A 209 -17.89 -10.57 4.47
C ALA A 209 -18.20 -9.49 5.54
N ARG A 210 -19.41 -9.45 6.07
CA ARG A 210 -19.77 -8.51 7.13
C ARG A 210 -18.97 -8.78 8.40
N SER A 211 -18.36 -7.74 8.99
CA SER A 211 -17.72 -7.81 10.29
C SER A 211 -18.74 -8.07 11.40
N ILE A 212 -18.36 -8.88 12.38
CA ILE A 212 -19.11 -9.14 13.61
C ILE A 212 -18.40 -8.60 14.84
N GLY A 213 -17.15 -8.17 14.70
CA GLY A 213 -16.35 -7.57 15.75
C GLY A 213 -14.99 -7.12 15.22
N TYR A 214 -14.18 -6.60 16.14
CA TYR A 214 -12.90 -5.98 15.86
C TYR A 214 -11.86 -6.38 16.90
N ILE A 215 -10.59 -6.39 16.49
CA ILE A 215 -9.43 -6.59 17.35
C ILE A 215 -8.60 -5.32 17.28
N VAL A 216 -8.47 -4.63 18.42
CA VAL A 216 -7.63 -3.44 18.55
C VAL A 216 -6.31 -3.85 19.15
N ARG A 217 -5.23 -3.73 18.38
CA ARG A 217 -3.87 -4.02 18.83
C ARG A 217 -3.16 -2.76 19.24
N THR A 218 -2.43 -2.84 20.36
CA THR A 218 -1.68 -1.73 20.94
C THR A 218 -0.18 -2.01 20.89
N ARG A 219 0.59 -0.98 20.57
CA ARG A 219 2.05 -0.93 20.71
C ARG A 219 2.41 0.24 21.61
N ILE A 220 3.25 0.02 22.61
CA ILE A 220 3.76 1.08 23.47
C ILE A 220 5.21 1.36 23.08
N ASP A 221 5.52 2.60 22.78
CA ASP A 221 6.84 3.05 22.32
C ASP A 221 7.38 2.19 21.16
N ASP A 222 8.56 1.61 21.27
CA ASP A 222 9.22 0.79 20.25
C ASP A 222 8.96 -0.73 20.40
N GLU A 223 8.02 -1.14 21.26
CA GLU A 223 7.68 -2.54 21.48
C GLU A 223 6.93 -3.15 20.28
N ALA A 224 6.67 -4.46 20.31
CA ALA A 224 5.78 -5.11 19.36
C ALA A 224 4.32 -4.81 19.70
N PHE A 225 3.42 -4.96 18.70
CA PHE A 225 1.99 -4.97 18.96
C PHE A 225 1.61 -6.18 19.80
N ASP A 226 0.70 -5.96 20.75
CA ASP A 226 0.10 -7.00 21.59
C ASP A 226 -0.85 -7.93 20.81
N ASP A 227 -1.46 -8.91 21.51
CA ASP A 227 -2.44 -9.81 20.91
C ASP A 227 -3.80 -9.15 20.65
N GLY A 228 -4.02 -7.97 21.21
CA GLY A 228 -5.18 -7.11 20.97
C GLY A 228 -6.34 -7.34 21.94
N ILE A 229 -7.24 -6.35 21.97
CA ILE A 229 -8.50 -6.38 22.69
C ILE A 229 -9.63 -6.59 21.68
N GLU A 230 -10.47 -7.61 21.92
CA GLU A 230 -11.67 -7.83 21.12
C GLU A 230 -12.82 -6.92 21.59
N THR A 231 -13.57 -6.36 20.65
CA THR A 231 -14.78 -5.58 20.89
C THR A 231 -15.80 -5.81 19.76
N LEU A 232 -17.08 -5.63 20.08
CA LEU A 232 -18.16 -5.65 19.09
C LEU A 232 -18.56 -4.23 18.65
N ASP A 233 -18.08 -3.22 19.39
CA ASP A 233 -18.37 -1.81 19.12
C ASP A 233 -17.35 -1.23 18.12
N GLU A 234 -17.73 -0.19 17.41
CA GLU A 234 -16.89 0.60 16.51
C GLU A 234 -16.11 1.69 17.24
N ARG A 235 -15.99 1.56 18.55
CA ARG A 235 -15.34 2.47 19.49
C ARG A 235 -14.73 1.72 20.66
N LEU A 236 -13.51 2.15 21.07
CA LEU A 236 -12.84 1.60 22.27
C LEU A 236 -12.09 2.70 23.01
N GLU A 237 -12.19 2.70 24.34
CA GLU A 237 -11.39 3.58 25.19
C GLU A 237 -10.28 2.78 25.88
N ILE A 238 -9.04 3.26 25.77
CA ILE A 238 -7.86 2.61 26.35
C ILE A 238 -7.16 3.59 27.30
N PRO A 239 -6.93 3.24 28.57
CA PRO A 239 -6.13 4.05 29.49
C PRO A 239 -4.70 4.20 29.00
N ILE A 240 -4.16 5.43 29.09
CA ILE A 240 -2.78 5.74 28.70
C ILE A 240 -2.01 6.42 29.82
N ARG A 241 -0.70 6.37 29.75
CA ARG A 241 0.21 7.02 30.71
C ARG A 241 1.02 8.10 30.02
N LYS A 242 1.25 9.20 30.73
CA LYS A 242 2.11 10.29 30.25
C LYS A 242 3.57 9.82 30.07
N GLY A 243 4.23 10.35 29.07
CA GLY A 243 5.63 10.06 28.74
C GLY A 243 5.83 8.83 27.87
N HIS A 244 4.75 8.23 27.34
CA HIS A 244 4.76 7.12 26.40
C HIS A 244 3.96 7.46 25.14
N ILE A 245 4.27 6.76 24.06
CA ILE A 245 3.51 6.78 22.82
C ILE A 245 2.75 5.47 22.70
N TYR A 246 1.45 5.57 22.47
CA TYR A 246 0.59 4.43 22.21
C TYR A 246 0.22 4.44 20.74
N SER A 247 0.50 3.34 20.03
CA SER A 247 0.14 3.15 18.62
C SER A 247 -0.91 2.06 18.53
N PHE A 248 -1.87 2.24 17.62
CA PHE A 248 -3.03 1.36 17.47
C PHE A 248 -3.25 0.99 16.03
N LYS A 249 -3.73 -0.22 15.80
CA LYS A 249 -4.30 -0.69 14.53
C LYS A 249 -5.51 -1.57 14.82
N VAL A 250 -6.46 -1.60 13.91
CA VAL A 250 -7.73 -2.31 14.05
C VAL A 250 -7.86 -3.35 12.94
N GLU A 251 -8.21 -4.58 13.30
CA GLU A 251 -8.56 -5.68 12.40
C GLU A 251 -10.04 -6.00 12.60
N ALA A 252 -10.85 -5.99 11.54
CA ALA A 252 -12.21 -6.50 11.58
C ALA A 252 -12.18 -8.03 11.50
N PHE A 253 -13.14 -8.71 12.15
CA PHE A 253 -13.24 -10.18 12.05
C PHE A 253 -14.68 -10.66 11.91
N ASN A 254 -14.82 -11.88 11.40
CA ASN A 254 -16.01 -12.70 11.40
C ASN A 254 -15.62 -14.19 11.44
N GLU A 255 -16.58 -15.10 11.25
CA GLU A 255 -16.32 -16.54 11.21
C GLU A 255 -15.38 -16.98 10.06
N GLY A 256 -15.25 -16.16 9.01
CA GLY A 256 -14.35 -16.40 7.87
C GLY A 256 -12.90 -15.99 8.13
N GLY A 257 -12.64 -15.24 9.21
CA GLY A 257 -11.29 -14.79 9.57
C GLY A 257 -11.18 -13.30 9.84
N LYS A 258 -9.95 -12.80 9.80
CA LYS A 258 -9.60 -11.40 10.09
C LYS A 258 -9.25 -10.65 8.81
N SER A 259 -9.60 -9.38 8.77
CA SER A 259 -9.15 -8.45 7.72
C SER A 259 -7.64 -8.17 7.79
N PHE A 260 -7.08 -7.54 6.77
CA PHE A 260 -5.85 -6.77 6.98
C PHE A 260 -6.10 -5.65 7.99
N PRO A 261 -5.05 -5.20 8.72
CA PRO A 261 -5.19 -4.12 9.67
C PRO A 261 -5.48 -2.78 8.98
N SER A 262 -6.03 -1.85 9.75
CA SER A 262 -6.04 -0.42 9.42
C SER A 262 -4.63 0.14 9.33
N GLU A 263 -4.53 1.40 8.94
CA GLU A 263 -3.33 2.21 9.21
C GLU A 263 -3.00 2.24 10.72
N VAL A 264 -1.74 2.59 11.03
CA VAL A 264 -1.30 2.74 12.43
C VAL A 264 -1.43 4.20 12.83
N LEU A 265 -2.28 4.48 13.80
CA LEU A 265 -2.42 5.78 14.44
C LEU A 265 -1.78 5.76 15.83
N SER A 266 -1.34 6.92 16.29
CA SER A 266 -0.64 7.03 17.58
C SER A 266 -1.06 8.27 18.35
N VAL A 267 -0.95 8.19 19.67
CA VAL A 267 -1.16 9.31 20.59
C VAL A 267 -0.04 9.38 21.62
N GLY A 268 0.20 10.57 22.17
CA GLY A 268 1.17 10.73 23.26
C GLY A 268 0.96 12.02 24.05
N ILE A 269 1.24 11.95 25.35
CA ILE A 269 1.18 13.10 26.28
C ILE A 269 2.53 13.20 26.99
N PRO A 270 3.21 14.36 27.01
CA PRO A 270 4.47 14.51 27.72
C PRO A 270 4.29 14.37 29.24
N ARG A 271 5.38 14.02 29.95
CA ARG A 271 5.34 13.88 31.44
C ARG A 271 4.99 15.17 32.14
N GLY A 272 5.44 16.31 31.63
CA GLY A 272 5.14 17.65 32.11
C GLY A 272 3.84 18.22 31.54
N THR A 273 3.63 19.52 31.74
CA THR A 273 2.57 20.27 31.09
C THR A 273 2.87 20.36 29.59
N ALA A 274 1.93 19.98 28.76
CA ALA A 274 2.09 20.10 27.32
C ALA A 274 2.12 21.57 26.89
N LYS A 275 3.05 21.92 25.99
CA LYS A 275 3.13 23.24 25.36
C LYS A 275 1.94 23.54 24.44
N GLY A 276 1.37 22.47 23.86
CA GLY A 276 0.23 22.52 22.95
C GLY A 276 -0.17 21.11 22.51
N LYS A 277 -1.27 21.02 21.79
CA LYS A 277 -1.79 19.77 21.22
C LYS A 277 -1.70 19.81 19.70
N ILE A 278 -1.08 18.81 19.11
CA ILE A 278 -0.93 18.66 17.65
C ILE A 278 -1.83 17.52 17.18
N LEU A 279 -2.57 17.73 16.11
CA LEU A 279 -3.27 16.66 15.40
C LEU A 279 -2.46 16.26 14.16
N ILE A 280 -2.09 14.97 14.10
CA ILE A 280 -1.41 14.39 12.94
C ILE A 280 -2.46 13.68 12.08
N VAL A 281 -2.67 14.17 10.88
CA VAL A 281 -3.60 13.58 9.91
C VAL A 281 -2.80 12.74 8.91
N ASN A 282 -3.02 11.42 8.93
CA ASN A 282 -2.48 10.54 7.91
C ASN A 282 -3.32 10.66 6.64
N ASN A 283 -2.79 11.37 5.65
CA ASN A 283 -3.38 11.56 4.32
C ASN A 283 -2.58 10.80 3.25
N PHE A 284 -1.82 9.77 3.62
CA PHE A 284 -1.06 8.94 2.70
C PHE A 284 -1.63 7.53 2.65
N THR A 285 -2.61 7.32 1.77
CA THR A 285 -3.28 6.03 1.54
C THR A 285 -2.90 5.37 0.23
N LYS A 286 -2.19 6.09 -0.66
CA LYS A 286 -1.83 5.62 -1.99
C LYS A 286 -0.98 4.37 -1.96
N VAL A 287 -1.41 3.39 -2.76
CA VAL A 287 -0.61 2.30 -3.30
C VAL A 287 -0.78 2.29 -4.82
N SER A 288 0.31 2.15 -5.58
CA SER A 288 0.25 2.30 -7.03
C SER A 288 1.32 1.49 -7.75
N ALA A 289 1.03 1.12 -9.00
CA ALA A 289 2.02 0.62 -9.94
C ALA A 289 3.09 1.68 -10.25
N PRO A 290 4.25 1.27 -10.82
CA PRO A 290 5.18 2.21 -11.44
C PRO A 290 4.51 3.00 -12.57
N ALA A 291 5.01 4.20 -12.84
CA ALA A 291 4.58 4.96 -14.01
C ALA A 291 4.86 4.19 -15.30
N TRP A 292 4.00 4.34 -16.29
CA TRP A 292 4.16 3.72 -17.60
C TRP A 292 4.09 4.75 -18.72
N ILE A 293 4.76 4.44 -19.81
CA ILE A 293 4.80 5.24 -21.04
C ILE A 293 4.32 4.35 -22.18
N GLU A 294 3.51 4.89 -23.06
CA GLU A 294 3.02 4.22 -24.27
C GLU A 294 3.22 5.15 -25.46
N GLY A 295 4.31 4.95 -26.15
CA GLY A 295 4.71 5.74 -27.31
C GLY A 295 4.97 4.87 -28.52
N THR A 296 5.26 5.52 -29.66
CA THR A 296 5.54 4.83 -30.93
C THR A 296 6.88 4.08 -30.95
N THR A 297 7.83 4.51 -30.14
CA THR A 297 9.19 3.94 -30.08
C THR A 297 9.49 3.17 -28.81
N TYR A 298 8.66 3.34 -27.78
CA TYR A 298 8.79 2.68 -26.48
C TYR A 298 7.43 2.57 -25.81
N ALA A 299 7.13 1.41 -25.26
CA ALA A 299 5.97 1.18 -24.40
C ALA A 299 6.42 0.32 -23.20
N GLY A 300 6.26 0.84 -21.99
CA GLY A 300 6.73 0.12 -20.81
C GLY A 300 6.69 0.97 -19.54
N PHE A 301 7.31 0.46 -18.49
CA PHE A 301 7.37 1.08 -17.17
C PHE A 301 8.67 1.85 -16.99
N ASP A 302 8.59 3.05 -16.41
CA ASP A 302 9.75 3.90 -16.14
C ASP A 302 9.77 4.36 -14.69
N ALA A 303 10.54 3.65 -13.88
CA ALA A 303 10.74 3.96 -12.47
C ALA A 303 11.45 5.31 -12.21
N LYS A 304 12.05 5.94 -13.21
CA LYS A 304 12.62 7.29 -13.07
C LYS A 304 11.53 8.37 -13.03
N PHE A 305 10.37 8.08 -13.60
CA PHE A 305 9.21 8.94 -13.46
C PHE A 305 8.51 8.73 -12.13
N ASP A 306 8.17 7.49 -11.82
CA ASP A 306 7.59 7.07 -10.56
C ASP A 306 7.82 5.56 -10.41
N SER A 307 8.52 5.14 -9.37
CA SER A 307 8.74 3.71 -9.08
C SER A 307 7.49 3.00 -8.55
N GLY A 308 6.39 3.72 -8.42
CA GLY A 308 5.19 3.24 -7.75
C GLY A 308 5.27 3.33 -6.23
N VAL A 309 4.20 2.90 -5.60
CA VAL A 309 4.08 2.82 -4.14
C VAL A 309 3.57 1.43 -3.78
N PRO A 310 4.46 0.45 -3.57
CA PRO A 310 4.05 -0.86 -3.10
C PRO A 310 3.31 -0.82 -1.75
N TYR A 311 2.48 -1.83 -1.47
CA TYR A 311 1.98 -2.08 -0.13
C TYR A 311 3.12 -2.63 0.74
N ILE A 312 3.55 -1.86 1.73
CA ILE A 312 4.69 -2.12 2.63
C ILE A 312 6.00 -2.23 1.84
N LYS A 313 6.23 -3.33 1.12
CA LYS A 313 7.42 -3.61 0.31
C LYS A 313 7.07 -4.53 -0.85
N ASP A 314 7.80 -4.39 -1.95
CA ASP A 314 7.72 -5.28 -3.11
C ASP A 314 9.12 -5.81 -3.47
N ILE A 315 9.19 -7.12 -3.74
CA ILE A 315 10.40 -7.80 -4.18
C ILE A 315 10.31 -8.29 -5.62
N SER A 316 9.17 -8.08 -6.29
CA SER A 316 8.92 -8.50 -7.67
C SER A 316 9.38 -7.48 -8.70
N TYR A 317 10.00 -6.38 -8.26
CA TYR A 317 10.54 -5.37 -9.15
C TYR A 317 11.79 -5.89 -9.85
N VAL A 318 11.74 -5.98 -11.17
CA VAL A 318 12.84 -6.50 -12.01
C VAL A 318 13.18 -5.47 -13.08
N GLY A 319 14.33 -4.81 -12.97
CA GLY A 319 14.83 -3.86 -13.95
C GLY A 319 14.13 -2.49 -13.94
N GLU A 320 14.63 -1.56 -14.76
CA GLU A 320 14.08 -0.20 -14.87
C GLU A 320 13.01 -0.08 -15.95
N ASN A 321 13.17 -0.85 -17.03
CA ASN A 321 12.36 -0.73 -18.23
C ASN A 321 11.91 -2.10 -18.68
N TYR A 322 10.62 -2.27 -18.80
CA TYR A 322 10.00 -3.36 -19.53
C TYR A 322 9.55 -2.80 -20.88
N GLU A 323 10.15 -3.25 -21.98
CA GLU A 323 9.77 -2.81 -23.31
C GLU A 323 8.69 -3.73 -23.89
N PHE A 324 7.51 -3.18 -24.06
CA PHE A 324 6.33 -3.89 -24.59
C PHE A 324 5.98 -3.51 -26.02
N ASN A 325 6.79 -2.68 -26.70
CA ASN A 325 6.55 -2.33 -28.08
C ASN A 325 6.75 -3.58 -28.96
N PRO A 326 5.73 -4.02 -29.72
CA PRO A 326 5.82 -5.21 -30.59
C PRO A 326 6.87 -5.13 -31.70
N GLU A 327 7.36 -3.92 -32.02
CA GLU A 327 8.43 -3.71 -32.98
C GLU A 327 9.83 -3.89 -32.38
N SER A 328 9.93 -3.98 -31.05
CA SER A 328 11.20 -4.26 -30.38
C SER A 328 11.66 -5.69 -30.61
N GLU A 329 12.97 -5.92 -30.44
CA GLU A 329 13.53 -7.26 -30.50
C GLU A 329 12.94 -8.17 -29.44
N TYR A 330 12.42 -9.33 -29.86
CA TYR A 330 11.91 -10.35 -28.94
C TYR A 330 13.07 -11.03 -28.20
N VAL A 331 12.99 -11.11 -26.88
CA VAL A 331 14.02 -11.72 -26.04
C VAL A 331 13.74 -13.22 -25.84
N ASP A 332 12.77 -13.58 -25.05
CA ASP A 332 12.24 -14.94 -24.87
C ASP A 332 10.93 -14.94 -24.04
N ASP A 333 10.32 -16.12 -23.87
CA ASP A 333 9.03 -16.27 -23.16
C ASP A 333 9.13 -16.04 -21.64
N ASN A 334 10.33 -16.00 -21.06
CA ASN A 334 10.51 -15.86 -19.59
C ASN A 334 10.63 -14.40 -19.16
N TYR A 335 10.81 -13.45 -20.10
CA TYR A 335 10.98 -12.04 -19.79
C TYR A 335 9.68 -11.24 -19.97
N PRO A 336 9.42 -10.24 -19.11
CA PRO A 336 8.33 -9.29 -19.34
C PRO A 336 8.56 -8.49 -20.61
N GLY A 337 7.48 -8.25 -21.38
CA GLY A 337 7.57 -7.50 -22.62
C GLY A 337 8.26 -8.24 -23.76
N PHE A 338 8.59 -7.51 -24.80
CA PHE A 338 9.26 -7.99 -26.03
C PHE A 338 10.75 -7.73 -26.04
N GLY A 339 11.12 -6.48 -25.74
CA GLY A 339 12.48 -5.99 -25.77
C GLY A 339 13.20 -6.16 -24.45
N ALA A 340 14.28 -5.39 -24.30
CA ALA A 340 15.15 -5.49 -23.15
C ALA A 340 14.39 -5.25 -21.84
N SER A 341 14.24 -6.29 -21.04
CA SER A 341 14.03 -6.14 -19.62
C SER A 341 15.39 -6.26 -18.96
N TYR A 342 15.78 -5.21 -18.26
CA TYR A 342 17.02 -5.22 -17.50
C TYR A 342 16.77 -5.90 -16.16
N ASP A 343 17.54 -6.92 -15.86
CA ASP A 343 17.47 -7.67 -14.61
C ASP A 343 18.41 -7.13 -13.53
N ASP A 344 19.04 -5.98 -13.78
CA ASP A 344 19.98 -5.31 -12.88
C ASP A 344 19.38 -4.99 -11.48
N LYS A 345 18.05 -4.96 -11.38
CA LYS A 345 17.31 -4.76 -10.13
C LYS A 345 16.55 -6.00 -9.65
N ALA A 346 16.80 -7.15 -10.27
CA ALA A 346 16.18 -8.40 -9.84
C ALA A 346 16.49 -8.70 -8.37
N GLY A 347 15.44 -8.95 -7.58
CA GLY A 347 15.57 -9.18 -6.14
C GLY A 347 15.76 -7.92 -5.29
N LEU A 348 15.74 -6.73 -5.89
CA LEU A 348 15.75 -5.47 -5.13
C LEU A 348 14.44 -5.34 -4.35
N VAL A 349 14.57 -5.01 -3.06
CA VAL A 349 13.41 -4.69 -2.21
C VAL A 349 13.07 -3.22 -2.40
N VAL A 350 11.88 -2.95 -2.92
CA VAL A 350 11.33 -1.60 -3.08
C VAL A 350 10.43 -1.30 -1.89
N ALA A 351 10.80 -0.31 -1.07
CA ALA A 351 9.94 0.14 0.02
C ALA A 351 8.76 0.96 -0.53
N GLY A 352 7.60 0.79 0.10
CA GLY A 352 6.36 1.48 -0.25
C GLY A 352 5.68 2.14 0.94
N ASN A 353 4.36 2.18 0.92
CA ASN A 353 3.57 2.73 2.01
C ASN A 353 3.44 1.70 3.15
N THR A 354 4.03 2.03 4.29
CA THR A 354 3.97 1.19 5.50
C THR A 354 2.73 1.45 6.35
N PHE A 355 2.01 2.53 6.07
CA PHE A 355 0.85 2.99 6.86
C PHE A 355 1.16 3.27 8.35
N ASP A 356 2.44 3.45 8.71
CA ASP A 356 2.92 3.71 10.09
C ASP A 356 3.89 4.92 10.11
N PHE A 357 3.42 6.09 9.68
CA PHE A 357 4.25 7.31 9.64
C PHE A 357 4.00 8.24 10.82
N VAL A 358 2.84 8.12 11.48
CA VAL A 358 2.41 8.97 12.61
C VAL A 358 3.35 8.83 13.80
N TYR A 359 3.77 7.59 14.12
CA TYR A 359 4.65 7.31 15.25
C TYR A 359 5.97 8.10 15.17
N GLY A 360 6.60 8.15 14.01
CA GLY A 360 7.85 8.87 13.80
C GLY A 360 7.74 10.37 14.07
N ARG A 361 6.61 10.98 13.74
CA ARG A 361 6.29 12.39 14.03
C ARG A 361 6.04 12.58 15.52
N GLY A 362 5.18 11.73 16.07
CA GLY A 362 4.79 11.79 17.47
C GLY A 362 5.97 11.70 18.44
N ARG A 363 7.00 10.90 18.12
CA ARG A 363 8.25 10.84 18.92
C ARG A 363 8.93 12.20 19.05
N ILE A 364 8.99 12.96 17.95
CA ILE A 364 9.63 14.27 17.93
C ILE A 364 8.76 15.25 18.73
N TYR A 365 7.46 15.29 18.51
CA TYR A 365 6.56 16.16 19.23
C TYR A 365 6.56 15.90 20.74
N LEU A 366 6.47 14.65 21.15
CA LEU A 366 6.51 14.27 22.55
C LEU A 366 7.83 14.68 23.22
N LYS A 367 8.96 14.45 22.54
CA LYS A 367 10.31 14.82 23.01
C LYS A 367 10.43 16.33 23.27
N HIS A 368 9.77 17.16 22.45
CA HIS A 368 9.80 18.62 22.55
C HIS A 368 8.66 19.21 23.38
N GLY A 369 7.90 18.36 24.08
CA GLY A 369 6.92 18.79 25.09
C GLY A 369 5.53 19.06 24.55
N TYR A 370 5.17 18.54 23.37
CA TYR A 370 3.80 18.62 22.83
C TYR A 370 3.05 17.31 23.07
N SER A 371 1.77 17.42 23.37
CA SER A 371 0.85 16.29 23.23
C SER A 371 0.44 16.14 21.77
N PHE A 372 0.16 14.93 21.35
CA PHE A 372 -0.37 14.69 20.00
C PHE A 372 -1.44 13.61 20.00
N GLN A 373 -2.32 13.72 19.03
CA GLN A 373 -3.33 12.73 18.65
C GLN A 373 -3.32 12.57 17.12
N SER A 374 -4.02 11.57 16.59
CA SER A 374 -3.96 11.32 15.16
C SER A 374 -5.28 10.81 14.57
N SER A 375 -5.43 10.99 13.26
CA SER A 375 -6.63 10.60 12.52
C SER A 375 -6.26 10.24 11.08
N SER A 376 -7.04 9.36 10.46
CA SER A 376 -7.08 9.27 8.99
C SER A 376 -7.64 10.57 8.41
N ALA A 377 -7.32 10.89 7.18
CA ALA A 377 -7.88 12.05 6.49
C ALA A 377 -9.41 11.96 6.35
N GLU A 378 -9.93 10.75 6.17
CA GLU A 378 -11.37 10.50 6.07
C GLU A 378 -12.09 10.80 7.39
N ALA A 379 -11.61 10.27 8.51
CA ALA A 379 -12.20 10.56 9.82
C ALA A 379 -12.11 12.05 10.15
N PHE A 380 -10.94 12.66 9.94
CA PHE A 380 -10.74 14.09 10.17
C PHE A 380 -11.72 14.97 9.36
N GLY A 381 -11.97 14.64 8.10
CA GLY A 381 -12.94 15.36 7.28
C GLY A 381 -14.39 15.18 7.76
N GLY A 382 -14.74 14.02 8.31
CA GLY A 382 -16.10 13.66 8.72
C GLY A 382 -16.48 14.05 10.16
N GLU A 383 -15.51 14.25 11.04
CA GLU A 383 -15.73 14.59 12.47
C GLU A 383 -15.90 16.09 12.70
N GLU A 384 -16.36 16.49 13.88
CA GLU A 384 -16.29 17.89 14.29
C GLU A 384 -14.83 18.33 14.46
N ALA A 385 -14.54 19.60 14.13
CA ALA A 385 -13.19 20.12 14.28
C ALA A 385 -12.80 20.19 15.75
N PRO A 386 -11.72 19.53 16.18
CA PRO A 386 -11.28 19.59 17.57
C PRO A 386 -10.94 21.01 17.99
N ASP A 387 -11.26 21.35 19.25
CA ASP A 387 -10.92 22.65 19.80
C ASP A 387 -9.48 22.67 20.36
N ASN A 388 -8.92 23.87 20.46
CA ASN A 388 -7.64 24.15 21.12
C ASN A 388 -6.45 23.36 20.54
N LEU A 389 -6.40 23.21 19.21
CA LEU A 389 -5.21 22.66 18.54
C LEU A 389 -4.15 23.76 18.36
N PHE A 390 -2.91 23.46 18.75
CA PHE A 390 -1.76 24.28 18.44
C PHE A 390 -1.41 24.22 16.96
N ALA A 391 -1.44 23.01 16.39
CA ALA A 391 -1.20 22.79 14.96
C ALA A 391 -1.89 21.52 14.45
N VAL A 392 -2.08 21.47 13.12
CA VAL A 392 -2.40 20.26 12.37
C VAL A 392 -1.24 19.96 11.42
N GLU A 393 -0.77 18.71 11.42
CA GLU A 393 0.17 18.20 10.42
C GLU A 393 -0.54 17.23 9.48
N LEU A 394 -0.45 17.47 8.16
CA LEU A 394 -0.89 16.54 7.11
C LEU A 394 0.31 15.78 6.53
N ILE A 395 0.32 14.47 6.70
CA ILE A 395 1.28 13.56 6.07
C ILE A 395 0.70 13.12 4.73
N CYS A 396 1.16 13.70 3.62
CA CYS A 396 0.63 13.41 2.29
C CYS A 396 1.50 12.42 1.47
N GLY A 397 2.71 12.12 1.88
CA GLY A 397 3.57 11.15 1.20
C GLY A 397 3.66 11.38 -0.31
N LYS A 398 3.40 10.33 -1.09
CA LYS A 398 3.22 10.35 -2.55
C LYS A 398 1.73 10.39 -2.94
N GLN A 399 0.82 10.86 -2.08
CA GLN A 399 -0.60 11.01 -2.41
C GLN A 399 -0.78 11.83 -3.67
N GLY A 400 -1.78 11.54 -4.49
CA GLY A 400 -2.10 12.22 -5.74
C GLY A 400 -2.66 11.28 -6.80
N GLY A 401 -3.36 11.85 -7.77
CA GLY A 401 -4.11 11.14 -8.79
C GLY A 401 -5.58 10.95 -8.44
N GLU A 402 -6.39 10.61 -9.43
CA GLU A 402 -7.86 10.55 -9.32
C GLU A 402 -8.34 9.64 -8.18
N LYS A 403 -7.68 8.49 -7.97
CA LYS A 403 -8.05 7.53 -6.92
C LYS A 403 -7.58 7.91 -5.52
N PHE A 404 -6.62 8.82 -5.41
CA PHE A 404 -5.96 9.17 -4.15
C PHE A 404 -5.86 10.68 -4.00
N PRO A 405 -6.98 11.39 -3.88
CA PRO A 405 -6.99 12.86 -3.80
C PRO A 405 -6.19 13.35 -2.59
N ILE A 406 -5.49 14.48 -2.75
CA ILE A 406 -4.76 15.14 -1.66
C ILE A 406 -5.70 16.02 -0.85
N PHE A 407 -6.54 16.79 -1.53
CA PHE A 407 -7.43 17.76 -0.93
C PHE A 407 -8.89 17.46 -1.29
N THR A 408 -9.54 16.61 -0.50
CA THR A 408 -11.00 16.46 -0.59
C THR A 408 -11.69 17.70 -0.06
N THR A 409 -12.90 18.00 -0.54
CA THR A 409 -13.71 19.14 -0.06
C THR A 409 -13.86 19.15 1.46
N ALA A 410 -14.17 17.99 2.06
CA ALA A 410 -14.30 17.86 3.51
C ALA A 410 -13.01 18.22 4.25
N LEU A 411 -11.85 17.80 3.72
CA LEU A 411 -10.55 18.11 4.30
C LEU A 411 -10.22 19.59 4.23
N THR A 412 -10.43 20.22 3.08
CA THR A 412 -10.13 21.65 2.88
C THR A 412 -11.05 22.56 3.70
N GLU A 413 -12.34 22.24 3.78
CA GLU A 413 -13.30 22.95 4.65
C GLU A 413 -12.92 22.85 6.13
N LYS A 414 -12.51 21.65 6.57
CA LYS A 414 -12.06 21.44 7.95
C LYS A 414 -10.81 22.25 8.28
N ILE A 415 -9.82 22.25 7.40
CA ILE A 415 -8.59 23.04 7.60
C ILE A 415 -8.93 24.54 7.60
N ALA A 416 -9.77 25.02 6.70
CA ALA A 416 -10.19 26.43 6.67
C ALA A 416 -10.92 26.85 7.97
N GLN A 417 -11.74 25.95 8.53
CA GLN A 417 -12.39 26.18 9.83
C GLN A 417 -11.36 26.28 10.96
N LEU A 418 -10.35 25.41 11.01
CA LEU A 418 -9.33 25.42 12.06
C LEU A 418 -8.40 26.64 11.96
N THR A 419 -8.00 27.01 10.74
CA THR A 419 -7.17 28.22 10.53
C THR A 419 -7.90 29.50 10.93
N SER A 420 -9.22 29.58 10.74
CA SER A 420 -10.02 30.71 11.23
C SER A 420 -10.02 30.85 12.77
N ARG A 421 -9.68 29.77 13.48
CA ARG A 421 -9.52 29.74 14.95
C ARG A 421 -8.05 29.91 15.38
N GLY A 422 -7.13 30.18 14.45
CA GLY A 422 -5.71 30.40 14.75
C GLY A 422 -4.86 29.13 14.80
N THR A 423 -5.35 27.98 14.31
CA THR A 423 -4.59 26.73 14.27
C THR A 423 -3.53 26.78 13.16
N ASN A 424 -2.28 26.49 13.49
CA ASN A 424 -1.17 26.43 12.52
C ASN A 424 -1.24 25.15 11.67
N ILE A 425 -0.72 25.20 10.43
CA ILE A 425 -0.77 24.08 9.49
C ILE A 425 0.63 23.71 8.99
N LEU A 426 0.99 22.44 9.12
CA LEU A 426 2.13 21.82 8.45
C LEU A 426 1.62 20.82 7.43
N ILE A 427 2.11 20.91 6.19
CA ILE A 427 1.83 19.92 5.15
C ILE A 427 3.12 19.49 4.47
N SER A 428 3.27 18.16 4.24
CA SER A 428 4.41 17.62 3.52
C SER A 428 4.00 16.50 2.57
N GLY A 429 4.49 16.56 1.32
CA GLY A 429 4.19 15.57 0.29
C GLY A 429 4.82 15.93 -1.05
N SER A 430 5.05 14.94 -1.91
CA SER A 430 5.75 15.16 -3.19
C SER A 430 4.88 15.84 -4.25
N ASN A 431 3.57 15.68 -4.20
CA ASN A 431 2.63 16.09 -5.26
C ASN A 431 1.62 17.15 -4.79
N ILE A 432 1.88 17.81 -3.66
CA ILE A 432 0.92 18.72 -2.99
C ILE A 432 0.55 19.96 -3.81
N ALA A 433 1.26 20.24 -4.89
CA ALA A 433 0.99 21.36 -5.79
C ALA A 433 0.62 20.93 -7.21
N SER A 434 1.29 19.91 -7.77
CA SER A 434 1.03 19.41 -9.13
C SER A 434 -0.29 18.65 -9.22
N GLU A 435 -0.60 17.83 -8.21
CA GLU A 435 -1.79 16.98 -8.13
C GLU A 435 -2.86 17.55 -7.18
N ALA A 436 -2.68 18.79 -6.71
CA ALA A 436 -3.67 19.44 -5.85
C ALA A 436 -4.97 19.72 -6.60
N GLU A 437 -6.09 19.22 -6.09
CA GLU A 437 -7.43 19.41 -6.65
C GLU A 437 -7.91 20.86 -6.48
N ASP A 438 -7.60 21.47 -5.32
CA ASP A 438 -7.99 22.86 -4.98
C ASP A 438 -6.76 23.77 -4.88
N LYS A 439 -6.38 24.37 -6.02
CA LYS A 439 -5.26 25.33 -6.09
C LYS A 439 -5.57 26.66 -5.39
N ASP A 440 -6.84 27.03 -5.31
CA ASP A 440 -7.27 28.22 -4.59
C ASP A 440 -7.10 28.06 -3.09
N PHE A 441 -7.42 26.88 -2.56
CA PHE A 441 -7.15 26.50 -1.18
C PHE A 441 -5.64 26.58 -0.87
N CYS A 442 -4.80 25.94 -1.72
CA CYS A 442 -3.35 26.01 -1.56
C CYS A 442 -2.83 27.44 -1.51
N SER A 443 -3.34 28.28 -2.38
CA SER A 443 -2.93 29.69 -2.51
C SER A 443 -3.40 30.56 -1.34
N ARG A 444 -4.69 30.49 -0.98
CA ARG A 444 -5.30 31.41 -0.01
C ARG A 444 -5.17 30.94 1.44
N VAL A 445 -5.19 29.64 1.68
CA VAL A 445 -5.15 29.08 3.04
C VAL A 445 -3.75 28.61 3.41
N LEU A 446 -3.05 27.94 2.49
CA LEU A 446 -1.72 27.40 2.77
C LEU A 446 -0.57 28.31 2.33
N GLY A 447 -0.83 29.34 1.51
CA GLY A 447 0.13 30.40 1.15
C GLY A 447 1.17 29.99 0.11
N TYR A 448 0.93 28.89 -0.65
CA TYR A 448 1.84 28.47 -1.71
C TYR A 448 1.14 28.21 -3.06
N ALA A 449 1.94 28.22 -4.11
CA ALA A 449 1.55 27.80 -5.45
C ALA A 449 2.65 26.94 -6.08
N MET A 450 2.31 26.21 -7.12
CA MET A 450 3.27 25.42 -7.89
C MET A 450 4.24 26.34 -8.66
N SER A 451 5.54 26.04 -8.61
CA SER A 451 6.56 26.62 -9.50
C SER A 451 7.03 25.63 -10.57
N SER A 452 7.00 24.33 -10.28
CA SER A 452 7.36 23.26 -11.21
C SER A 452 6.75 21.93 -10.75
N PRO A 453 6.23 21.10 -11.66
CA PRO A 453 5.75 19.75 -11.33
C PRO A 453 6.92 18.74 -11.17
N ASN A 454 8.15 19.19 -11.30
CA ASN A 454 9.35 18.39 -11.12
C ASN A 454 10.52 19.31 -10.72
N ALA A 455 10.88 19.25 -9.47
CA ALA A 455 12.04 19.94 -8.93
C ALA A 455 13.20 18.97 -8.58
N SER A 456 13.17 17.73 -9.12
CA SER A 456 14.23 16.73 -8.90
C SER A 456 15.63 17.31 -9.19
N GLY A 457 16.59 16.90 -8.41
CA GLY A 457 17.96 17.39 -8.48
C GLY A 457 18.93 16.45 -7.74
N SER A 458 19.70 17.00 -6.83
CA SER A 458 20.73 16.25 -6.10
C SER A 458 20.23 15.38 -4.93
N GLY A 459 18.90 15.24 -4.73
CA GLY A 459 18.35 14.57 -3.56
C GLY A 459 18.52 15.34 -2.25
N LEU A 460 18.68 16.67 -2.35
CA LEU A 460 18.89 17.57 -1.22
C LEU A 460 17.90 18.73 -1.24
N ILE A 461 17.34 19.07 -0.07
CA ILE A 461 16.62 20.31 0.18
C ILE A 461 17.35 21.09 1.30
N GLY A 462 17.89 22.27 0.99
CA GLY A 462 18.80 22.92 1.93
C GLY A 462 19.92 21.95 2.34
N PRO A 463 20.15 21.72 3.65
CA PRO A 463 21.16 20.78 4.12
C PRO A 463 20.68 19.31 4.16
N PHE A 464 19.37 19.05 4.01
CA PHE A 464 18.75 17.76 4.27
C PHE A 464 18.74 16.85 3.03
N ARG A 465 19.24 15.63 3.21
CA ARG A 465 19.17 14.58 2.18
C ARG A 465 17.88 13.79 2.32
N TYR A 466 17.13 13.64 1.23
CA TYR A 466 15.93 12.80 1.17
C TYR A 466 16.14 11.57 0.26
N SER A 467 15.29 10.58 0.42
CA SER A 467 15.26 9.36 -0.40
C SER A 467 14.82 9.70 -1.84
N SER A 468 15.77 9.78 -2.76
CA SER A 468 15.56 10.14 -4.17
C SER A 468 15.81 8.98 -5.15
N SER A 469 16.06 7.78 -4.64
CA SER A 469 16.26 6.55 -5.41
C SER A 469 15.69 5.34 -4.68
N ILE A 470 15.31 4.31 -5.44
CA ILE A 470 14.76 3.07 -4.90
C ILE A 470 15.68 2.46 -3.85
N ASN A 471 15.11 2.06 -2.71
CA ASN A 471 15.80 1.40 -1.61
C ASN A 471 14.81 0.58 -0.76
N SER A 472 15.34 -0.18 0.19
CA SER A 472 14.55 -1.08 1.05
C SER A 472 14.07 -0.45 2.37
N ALA A 473 14.46 0.78 2.67
CA ALA A 473 14.19 1.42 3.96
C ALA A 473 12.91 2.25 3.92
N ILE A 474 12.77 3.11 2.90
CA ILE A 474 11.62 4.00 2.72
C ILE A 474 11.41 4.27 1.22
N TYR A 475 10.18 4.52 0.83
CA TYR A 475 9.86 4.88 -0.56
C TYR A 475 10.66 6.09 -1.03
N CYS A 476 10.92 6.15 -2.33
CA CYS A 476 11.70 7.25 -2.91
C CYS A 476 10.80 8.31 -3.56
N ILE A 477 11.36 9.50 -3.69
CA ILE A 477 10.73 10.66 -4.34
C ILE A 477 11.56 11.01 -5.55
N GLU A 478 11.09 10.63 -6.72
CA GLU A 478 11.76 10.84 -8.00
C GLU A 478 11.55 12.26 -8.53
N ARG A 479 10.30 12.77 -8.39
CA ARG A 479 9.87 14.02 -9.01
C ARG A 479 9.06 14.89 -8.03
N PRO A 480 9.71 15.47 -7.02
CA PRO A 480 9.03 16.33 -6.05
C PRO A 480 8.58 17.65 -6.70
N ASP A 481 7.51 18.23 -6.17
CA ASP A 481 7.02 19.54 -6.59
C ASP A 481 7.94 20.68 -6.19
N GLY A 482 8.16 21.61 -7.11
CA GLY A 482 8.71 22.93 -6.81
C GLY A 482 7.61 23.88 -6.36
N LEU A 483 7.82 24.54 -5.23
CA LEU A 483 6.88 25.47 -4.62
C LEU A 483 7.34 26.92 -4.77
N LYS A 484 6.39 27.86 -4.75
CA LYS A 484 6.63 29.31 -4.64
C LYS A 484 5.58 29.93 -3.72
N PRO A 485 5.88 31.06 -3.07
CA PRO A 485 4.86 31.82 -2.35
C PRO A 485 3.72 32.22 -3.29
N SER A 486 2.49 32.20 -2.79
CA SER A 486 1.32 32.68 -3.54
C SER A 486 1.18 34.21 -3.50
N ASP A 487 1.62 34.82 -2.41
CA ASP A 487 1.51 36.25 -2.16
C ASP A 487 2.63 36.78 -1.24
N SER A 488 2.45 37.99 -0.69
CA SER A 488 3.41 38.68 0.16
C SER A 488 3.56 38.10 1.58
N HIS A 489 2.63 37.25 2.05
CA HIS A 489 2.70 36.60 3.37
C HIS A 489 3.69 35.42 3.37
N GLY A 490 3.94 34.83 2.19
CA GLY A 490 4.80 33.66 2.03
C GLY A 490 6.25 33.99 1.69
N ARG A 491 7.15 33.12 2.10
CA ARG A 491 8.58 33.15 1.75
C ARG A 491 9.08 31.75 1.49
N ILE A 492 10.11 31.63 0.61
CA ILE A 492 10.85 30.37 0.43
C ILE A 492 11.76 30.18 1.65
N TRP A 493 11.57 29.08 2.35
CA TRP A 493 12.44 28.66 3.46
C TRP A 493 13.60 27.79 2.97
N LEU A 494 13.28 26.69 2.26
CA LEU A 494 14.29 25.74 1.72
C LEU A 494 14.19 25.70 0.20
N ARG A 495 15.32 25.35 -0.45
CA ARG A 495 15.42 25.19 -1.90
C ARG A 495 15.97 23.82 -2.25
N TYR A 496 15.57 23.31 -3.39
CA TYR A 496 16.20 22.13 -4.01
C TYR A 496 17.58 22.51 -4.52
N ASN A 497 18.60 21.76 -4.04
CA ASN A 497 19.97 22.02 -4.45
C ASN A 497 20.17 21.64 -5.93
N GLY A 498 20.91 22.48 -6.65
CA GLY A 498 21.16 22.34 -8.08
C GLY A 498 20.11 22.98 -9.00
N ARG A 499 18.85 23.14 -8.57
CA ARG A 499 17.81 23.81 -9.36
C ARG A 499 17.40 25.17 -8.84
N GLY A 500 17.63 25.48 -7.58
CA GLY A 500 17.25 26.74 -6.95
C GLY A 500 15.74 26.94 -6.77
N LEU A 501 14.91 25.94 -7.14
CA LEU A 501 13.46 25.98 -6.93
C LEU A 501 13.12 25.88 -5.45
N GLY A 502 12.01 26.49 -5.02
CA GLY A 502 11.55 26.38 -3.64
C GLY A 502 11.12 24.94 -3.32
N ALA A 503 11.61 24.42 -2.20
CA ALA A 503 11.26 23.11 -1.66
C ALA A 503 10.33 23.23 -0.45
N ALA A 504 10.45 24.31 0.33
CA ALA A 504 9.59 24.61 1.45
C ALA A 504 9.23 26.09 1.46
N ILE A 505 7.94 26.36 1.71
CA ILE A 505 7.37 27.68 1.87
C ILE A 505 6.87 27.80 3.31
N TYR A 506 7.16 28.90 3.98
CA TYR A 506 6.43 29.31 5.18
C TYR A 506 5.61 30.55 4.88
N SER A 507 4.47 30.67 5.53
CA SER A 507 3.61 31.86 5.43
C SER A 507 3.13 32.30 6.80
N ASN A 508 3.17 33.59 7.05
CA ASN A 508 2.69 34.21 8.27
C ASN A 508 1.38 34.93 7.95
N MET A 509 0.28 34.20 8.14
CA MET A 509 -1.07 34.73 7.97
C MET A 509 -1.47 35.56 9.20
N ASP A 510 -2.49 36.37 9.12
CA ASP A 510 -2.86 37.32 10.21
C ASP A 510 -3.10 36.59 11.55
N THR A 511 -3.71 35.43 11.53
CA THR A 511 -4.13 34.70 12.76
C THR A 511 -3.45 33.33 12.93
N TYR A 512 -2.80 32.79 11.93
CA TYR A 512 -2.15 31.48 11.94
C TYR A 512 -0.90 31.47 11.05
N LYS A 513 -0.12 30.41 11.14
CA LYS A 513 1.06 30.20 10.33
C LYS A 513 0.99 28.88 9.56
N THR A 514 1.62 28.84 8.39
CA THR A 514 1.70 27.62 7.60
C THR A 514 3.14 27.29 7.21
N VAL A 515 3.43 25.99 7.08
CA VAL A 515 4.64 25.49 6.44
C VAL A 515 4.24 24.38 5.47
N SER A 516 4.61 24.53 4.20
CA SER A 516 4.35 23.57 3.14
C SER A 516 5.65 23.09 2.52
N ILE A 517 5.85 21.76 2.48
CA ILE A 517 7.10 21.13 2.04
C ILE A 517 6.82 20.18 0.89
N GLY A 518 7.48 20.40 -0.26
CA GLY A 518 7.30 19.65 -1.52
C GLY A 518 7.96 18.26 -1.52
N ILE A 519 8.42 17.77 -0.38
CA ILE A 519 8.80 16.38 -0.15
C ILE A 519 8.16 15.87 1.15
N PRO A 520 7.86 14.57 1.28
CA PRO A 520 7.46 13.98 2.56
C PRO A 520 8.61 14.02 3.56
N ILE A 521 8.38 14.55 4.75
CA ILE A 521 9.40 14.70 5.79
C ILE A 521 9.99 13.33 6.21
N GLU A 522 9.18 12.27 6.23
CA GLU A 522 9.64 10.92 6.55
C GLU A 522 10.71 10.39 5.60
N THR A 523 10.78 10.92 4.37
CA THR A 523 11.80 10.52 3.38
C THR A 523 13.17 11.18 3.61
N ILE A 524 13.28 12.17 4.49
CA ILE A 524 14.57 12.70 4.94
C ILE A 524 15.31 11.57 5.66
N ILE A 525 16.51 11.24 5.19
CA ILE A 525 17.22 10.02 5.57
C ILE A 525 17.64 10.04 7.05
N SER A 526 18.22 11.15 7.51
CA SER A 526 18.71 11.29 8.89
C SER A 526 17.56 11.58 9.85
N SER A 527 17.47 10.81 10.95
CA SER A 527 16.50 11.09 12.02
C SER A 527 16.75 12.41 12.73
N ASN A 528 18.03 12.78 12.87
CA ASN A 528 18.41 14.06 13.47
C ASN A 528 18.00 15.24 12.57
N ASP A 529 18.11 15.08 11.25
CA ASP A 529 17.67 16.10 10.29
C ASP A 529 16.14 16.27 10.32
N ARG A 530 15.39 15.17 10.41
CA ARG A 530 13.92 15.24 10.59
C ARG A 530 13.55 15.97 11.88
N GLU A 531 14.25 15.68 12.97
CA GLU A 531 14.04 16.37 14.25
C GLU A 531 14.37 17.86 14.16
N ALA A 532 15.53 18.21 13.60
CA ALA A 532 15.94 19.60 13.43
C ALA A 532 14.96 20.40 12.56
N LEU A 533 14.47 19.81 11.47
CA LEU A 533 13.45 20.41 10.61
C LEU A 533 12.15 20.69 11.37
N LEU A 534 11.61 19.69 12.06
CA LEU A 534 10.36 19.82 12.80
C LEU A 534 10.47 20.78 13.98
N LEU A 535 11.61 20.79 14.68
CA LEU A 535 11.86 21.75 15.77
C LEU A 535 11.84 23.20 15.26
N SER A 536 12.51 23.46 14.15
CA SER A 536 12.49 24.80 13.51
C SER A 536 11.06 25.25 13.15
N ILE A 537 10.20 24.33 12.71
CA ILE A 537 8.78 24.62 12.40
C ILE A 537 8.00 24.91 13.68
N LEU A 538 8.20 24.13 14.75
CA LEU A 538 7.52 24.33 16.04
C LEU A 538 7.89 25.69 16.67
N GLU A 539 9.16 26.07 16.67
CA GLU A 539 9.64 27.37 17.16
C GLU A 539 9.06 28.54 16.36
N PHE A 540 8.95 28.38 15.04
CA PHE A 540 8.25 29.35 14.21
C PHE A 540 6.77 29.44 14.57
N PHE A 541 6.07 28.35 14.76
CA PHE A 541 4.66 28.32 15.17
C PHE A 541 4.43 28.93 16.55
N GLU A 542 5.35 28.71 17.51
CA GLU A 542 5.33 29.36 18.84
C GLU A 542 5.54 30.87 18.79
N GLY A 543 6.00 31.43 17.66
CA GLY A 543 6.31 32.86 17.52
C GLY A 543 7.65 33.27 18.15
N GLN A 544 8.52 32.30 18.44
CA GLN A 544 9.88 32.58 18.94
C GLN A 544 10.77 33.16 17.85
N GLU A 545 10.49 32.82 16.59
CA GLU A 545 11.22 33.27 15.41
C GLU A 545 10.26 33.81 14.35
N GLU A 546 10.67 34.83 13.60
CA GLU A 546 9.90 35.38 12.48
C GLU A 546 9.85 34.44 11.27
N SER A 547 10.77 33.50 11.16
CA SER A 547 10.86 32.46 10.14
C SER A 547 11.47 31.20 10.73
N PRO A 548 11.19 30.00 10.16
CA PRO A 548 11.84 28.77 10.62
C PRO A 548 13.37 28.89 10.47
N GLN A 549 14.11 28.67 11.55
CA GLN A 549 15.57 28.75 11.60
C GLN A 549 16.20 27.37 11.84
N LEU A 550 17.13 26.98 10.98
CA LEU A 550 17.91 25.75 11.22
C LEU A 550 19.01 26.04 12.24
N LYS A 551 18.90 25.44 13.40
CA LYS A 551 19.97 25.49 14.40
C LYS A 551 20.96 24.36 14.09
N HIS A 552 22.22 24.73 13.84
CA HIS A 552 23.34 23.82 13.55
C HIS A 552 23.78 23.04 14.79
#